data_ab308d07408e3f6ffad7439c0bb94073
#
_entry.id   ab308d07408e3f6ffad7439c0bb94073
#
_cell.length_a   1.000
_cell.length_b   1.000
_cell.length_c   1.000
_cell.angle_alpha   90.00
_cell.angle_beta   90.00
_cell.angle_gamma   90.00
#
_symmetry.space_group_name_H-M   'P 1'
#
loop_
_entity.id
_entity.type
_entity.pdbx_description
1 polymer ?
#
loop_
_entity_poly.entity_id
_entity_poly.type
_entity_poly.pdbx_seq_one_letter_code
_entity_poly.pdbx_strand_id
1 'polypeptide(L)'
;MNVYFDNAATTPLDKKVLEKMLPYMEQEYGNPSSIHKRGREIKSAIEKSRSKVAELLSCEPGEIFFTSGGTEADNMFLINTVVEKKIDTLITTKIEHHAVLHCCHYLLSLIHI
;
A
#
# COMPACT_ATOMS: atom_id res chain seq x y z
N MET A 1 17.57 -16.19 -26.85
CA MET A 1 16.51 -16.35 -25.84
C MET A 1 16.73 -15.27 -24.78
N ASN A 2 15.80 -14.32 -24.62
CA ASN A 2 15.92 -13.31 -23.56
C ASN A 2 15.20 -13.83 -22.33
N VAL A 3 15.92 -13.95 -21.22
CA VAL A 3 15.37 -14.39 -19.93
C VAL A 3 15.49 -13.24 -18.95
N TYR A 4 14.37 -12.90 -18.29
CA TYR A 4 14.33 -11.89 -17.24
C TYR A 4 14.37 -12.58 -15.87
N PHE A 5 15.38 -12.26 -15.07
CA PHE A 5 15.62 -12.88 -13.76
C PHE A 5 15.34 -11.98 -12.56
N ASP A 6 14.86 -10.76 -12.80
CA ASP A 6 14.62 -9.76 -11.74
C ASP A 6 13.12 -9.62 -11.41
N ASN A 7 12.43 -10.74 -11.30
CA ASN A 7 10.99 -10.76 -10.98
C ASN A 7 10.66 -10.29 -9.55
N ALA A 8 11.67 -10.23 -8.67
CA ALA A 8 11.51 -9.65 -7.34
C ALA A 8 11.35 -8.12 -7.40
N ALA A 9 11.95 -7.47 -8.38
CA ALA A 9 11.84 -6.03 -8.57
C ALA A 9 10.55 -5.66 -9.34
N THR A 10 10.21 -6.40 -10.40
CA THR A 10 9.03 -6.12 -11.22
C THR A 10 8.56 -7.36 -12.01
N THR A 11 7.29 -7.38 -12.35
CA THR A 11 6.66 -8.42 -13.15
C THR A 11 5.80 -7.78 -14.26
N PRO A 12 5.56 -8.48 -15.39
CA PRO A 12 4.60 -8.02 -16.38
C PRO A 12 3.20 -7.86 -15.76
N LEU A 13 2.48 -6.82 -16.17
CA LEU A 13 1.08 -6.66 -15.80
C LEU A 13 0.22 -7.75 -16.46
N ASP A 14 -0.58 -8.45 -15.67
CA ASP A 14 -1.53 -9.43 -16.17
C ASP A 14 -2.59 -8.75 -17.07
N LYS A 15 -2.89 -9.37 -18.22
CA LYS A 15 -3.84 -8.81 -19.19
C LYS A 15 -5.24 -8.62 -18.62
N LYS A 16 -5.71 -9.56 -17.80
CA LYS A 16 -7.05 -9.45 -17.17
C LYS A 16 -7.09 -8.31 -16.15
N VAL A 17 -5.96 -8.04 -15.48
CA VAL A 17 -5.83 -6.89 -14.58
C VAL A 17 -5.88 -5.60 -15.38
N LEU A 18 -5.10 -5.50 -16.46
CA LEU A 18 -5.13 -4.33 -17.35
C LEU A 18 -6.53 -4.06 -17.90
N GLU A 19 -7.23 -5.08 -18.39
CA GLU A 19 -8.60 -4.96 -18.89
C GLU A 19 -9.57 -4.40 -17.84
N LYS A 20 -9.37 -4.73 -16.56
CA LYS A 20 -10.18 -4.18 -15.46
C LYS A 20 -9.78 -2.75 -15.05
N MET A 21 -8.53 -2.35 -15.30
CA MET A 21 -8.05 -1.00 -15.01
C MET A 21 -8.44 0.01 -16.09
N LEU A 22 -8.41 -0.38 -17.36
CA LEU A 22 -8.64 0.50 -18.51
C LEU A 22 -9.89 1.39 -18.40
N PRO A 23 -11.08 0.91 -18.02
CA PRO A 23 -12.26 1.76 -17.89
C PRO A 23 -12.05 2.92 -16.92
N TYR A 24 -11.35 2.70 -15.80
CA TYR A 24 -11.06 3.74 -14.80
C TYR A 24 -9.99 4.73 -15.25
N MET A 25 -9.14 4.34 -16.19
CA MET A 25 -8.11 5.22 -16.76
C MET A 25 -8.65 6.09 -17.91
N GLU A 26 -9.68 5.62 -18.61
CA GLU A 26 -10.19 6.28 -19.83
C GLU A 26 -11.52 7.03 -19.61
N GLN A 27 -12.48 6.40 -18.96
CA GLN A 27 -13.87 6.87 -18.95
C GLN A 27 -14.46 7.05 -17.55
N GLU A 28 -14.19 6.13 -16.65
CA GLU A 28 -14.73 6.11 -15.29
C GLU A 28 -13.84 6.85 -14.31
N TYR A 29 -13.47 8.10 -14.64
CA TYR A 29 -12.66 8.94 -13.76
C TYR A 29 -13.53 9.76 -12.81
N GLY A 30 -13.02 10.05 -11.62
CA GLY A 30 -13.69 10.90 -10.64
C GLY A 30 -12.92 10.93 -9.31
N ASN A 31 -13.14 12.01 -8.55
CA ASN A 31 -12.60 12.11 -7.21
C ASN A 31 -13.51 11.35 -6.23
N PRO A 32 -13.02 10.30 -5.55
CA PRO A 32 -13.81 9.50 -4.61
C PRO A 32 -14.33 10.29 -3.39
N SER A 33 -13.75 11.46 -3.11
CA SER A 33 -14.22 12.35 -2.04
C SER A 33 -15.38 13.25 -2.47
N SER A 34 -15.72 13.30 -3.77
CA SER A 34 -16.81 14.13 -4.27
C SER A 34 -18.19 13.51 -4.00
N ILE A 35 -19.15 14.35 -3.63
CA ILE A 35 -20.53 13.93 -3.31
C ILE A 35 -21.40 13.65 -4.53
N HIS A 36 -20.99 14.08 -5.73
CA HIS A 36 -21.73 13.87 -6.96
C HIS A 36 -21.61 12.41 -7.45
N LYS A 37 -22.45 12.06 -8.46
CA LYS A 37 -22.60 10.70 -8.97
C LYS A 37 -21.26 10.03 -9.29
N ARG A 38 -20.39 10.67 -10.10
CA ARG A 38 -19.09 10.10 -10.51
C ARG A 38 -18.19 9.82 -9.31
N GLY A 39 -18.11 10.73 -8.32
CA GLY A 39 -17.33 10.50 -7.12
C GLY A 39 -17.82 9.28 -6.34
N ARG A 40 -19.14 9.14 -6.18
CA ARG A 40 -19.73 7.96 -5.52
C ARG A 40 -19.45 6.65 -6.25
N GLU A 41 -19.49 6.65 -7.58
CA GLU A 41 -19.19 5.47 -8.40
C GLU A 41 -17.74 5.02 -8.19
N ILE A 42 -16.78 5.94 -8.26
CA ILE A 42 -15.37 5.63 -8.00
C ILE A 42 -15.14 5.18 -6.54
N LYS A 43 -15.75 5.86 -5.58
CA LYS A 43 -15.68 5.42 -4.16
C LYS A 43 -16.22 3.99 -4.00
N SER A 44 -17.34 3.68 -4.63
CA SER A 44 -17.92 2.33 -4.61
C SER A 44 -16.97 1.28 -5.21
N ALA A 45 -16.27 1.61 -6.30
CA ALA A 45 -15.28 0.72 -6.91
C ALA A 45 -14.09 0.46 -5.99
N ILE A 46 -13.57 1.51 -5.33
CA ILE A 46 -12.48 1.39 -4.34
C ILE A 46 -12.92 0.50 -3.17
N GLU A 47 -14.11 0.75 -2.60
CA GLU A 47 -14.59 -0.04 -1.45
C GLU A 47 -14.87 -1.51 -1.82
N LYS A 48 -15.36 -1.80 -3.02
CA LYS A 48 -15.50 -3.17 -3.52
C LYS A 48 -14.13 -3.87 -3.64
N SER A 49 -13.12 -3.15 -4.14
CA SER A 49 -11.76 -3.67 -4.24
C SER A 49 -11.17 -3.94 -2.86
N ARG A 50 -11.37 -3.01 -1.91
CA ARG A 50 -10.97 -3.15 -0.50
C ARG A 50 -11.59 -4.39 0.13
N SER A 51 -12.91 -4.55 -0.01
CA SER A 51 -13.63 -5.72 0.53
C SER A 51 -13.11 -7.03 -0.07
N LYS A 52 -12.76 -7.03 -1.37
CA LYS A 52 -12.22 -8.22 -2.02
C LYS A 52 -10.83 -8.59 -1.52
N VAL A 53 -9.97 -7.62 -1.27
CA VAL A 53 -8.65 -7.86 -0.66
C VAL A 53 -8.81 -8.38 0.78
N ALA A 54 -9.69 -7.77 1.56
CA ALA A 54 -9.98 -8.18 2.92
C ALA A 54 -10.48 -9.63 3.00
N GLU A 55 -11.41 -10.01 2.10
CA GLU A 55 -11.90 -11.40 1.96
C GLU A 55 -10.75 -12.39 1.72
N LEU A 56 -9.83 -12.05 0.80
CA LEU A 56 -8.68 -12.90 0.48
C LEU A 56 -7.70 -13.04 1.65
N LEU A 57 -7.57 -12.00 2.47
CA LEU A 57 -6.69 -11.99 3.64
C LEU A 57 -7.39 -12.43 4.94
N SER A 58 -8.70 -12.74 4.86
CA SER A 58 -9.52 -13.13 6.02
C SER A 58 -9.49 -12.08 7.15
N CYS A 59 -9.61 -10.80 6.77
CA CYS A 59 -9.65 -9.65 7.68
C CYS A 59 -10.83 -8.71 7.36
N GLU A 60 -11.03 -7.69 8.19
CA GLU A 60 -12.07 -6.69 7.96
C GLU A 60 -11.64 -5.64 6.90
N PRO A 61 -12.57 -5.12 6.08
CA PRO A 61 -12.23 -4.09 5.10
C PRO A 61 -11.57 -2.84 5.69
N GLY A 62 -11.88 -2.50 6.95
CA GLY A 62 -11.27 -1.39 7.68
C GLY A 62 -9.80 -1.58 8.01
N GLU A 63 -9.28 -2.80 7.91
CA GLU A 63 -7.86 -3.14 8.14
C GLU A 63 -7.01 -3.01 6.87
N ILE A 64 -7.65 -2.75 5.70
CA ILE A 64 -6.95 -2.62 4.42
C ILE A 64 -6.72 -1.14 4.10
N PHE A 65 -5.48 -0.76 3.90
CA PHE A 65 -5.07 0.58 3.50
C PHE A 65 -4.34 0.53 2.16
N PHE A 66 -4.86 1.24 1.16
CA PHE A 66 -4.18 1.39 -0.12
C PHE A 66 -3.14 2.51 -0.02
N THR A 67 -1.93 2.22 -0.43
CA THR A 67 -0.79 3.14 -0.44
C THR A 67 -0.22 3.24 -1.86
N SER A 68 0.64 4.22 -2.10
CA SER A 68 1.32 4.39 -3.39
C SER A 68 2.38 3.31 -3.67
N GLY A 69 2.80 2.57 -2.66
CA GLY A 69 3.78 1.50 -2.77
C GLY A 69 4.31 1.03 -1.43
N GLY A 70 5.20 0.03 -1.46
CA GLY A 70 5.77 -0.61 -0.26
C GLY A 70 6.47 0.38 0.68
N THR A 71 7.19 1.35 0.13
CA THR A 71 7.88 2.36 0.96
C THR A 71 6.90 3.16 1.83
N GLU A 72 5.77 3.59 1.27
CA GLU A 72 4.73 4.28 2.05
C GLU A 72 4.10 3.35 3.08
N ALA A 73 3.80 2.11 2.69
CA ALA A 73 3.22 1.12 3.58
C ALA A 73 4.13 0.82 4.78
N ASP A 74 5.41 0.57 4.54
CA ASP A 74 6.41 0.30 5.58
C ASP A 74 6.55 1.49 6.53
N ASN A 75 6.69 2.71 6.01
CA ASN A 75 6.81 3.91 6.83
C ASN A 75 5.54 4.17 7.65
N MET A 76 4.36 4.04 7.02
CA MET A 76 3.09 4.24 7.71
C MET A 76 2.92 3.24 8.86
N PHE A 77 3.23 1.96 8.62
CA PHE A 77 3.13 0.94 9.65
C PHE A 77 4.15 1.16 10.78
N LEU A 78 5.43 1.30 10.45
CA LEU A 78 6.50 1.39 11.45
C LEU A 78 6.39 2.66 12.30
N ILE A 79 6.25 3.82 11.67
CA ILE A 79 6.19 5.10 12.38
C ILE A 79 4.95 5.14 13.29
N ASN A 80 3.77 4.83 12.75
CA ASN A 80 2.55 4.90 13.55
C ASN A 80 2.58 3.87 14.69
N THR A 81 3.06 2.65 14.44
CA THR A 81 3.12 1.63 15.49
C THR A 81 4.06 2.04 16.61
N VAL A 82 5.26 2.53 16.29
CA VAL A 82 6.24 2.95 17.29
C VAL A 82 5.74 4.15 18.09
N VAL A 83 5.21 5.17 17.42
CA VAL A 83 4.74 6.40 18.07
C VAL A 83 3.48 6.16 18.90
N GLU A 84 2.44 5.55 18.29
CA GLU A 84 1.15 5.34 18.95
C GLU A 84 1.22 4.33 20.10
N LYS A 85 2.01 3.27 19.94
CA LYS A 85 2.17 2.23 20.98
C LYS A 85 3.28 2.55 21.96
N LYS A 86 4.00 3.66 21.77
CA LYS A 86 5.15 4.06 22.60
C LYS A 86 6.17 2.93 22.74
N ILE A 87 6.49 2.30 21.60
CA ILE A 87 7.47 1.21 21.55
C ILE A 87 8.86 1.82 21.71
N ASP A 88 9.62 1.33 22.68
CA ASP A 88 10.98 1.78 22.99
C ASP A 88 12.07 0.90 22.36
N THR A 89 11.70 -0.28 21.85
CA THR A 89 12.63 -1.24 21.27
C THR A 89 12.13 -1.75 19.93
N LEU A 90 12.92 -1.54 18.86
CA LEU A 90 12.65 -2.05 17.52
C LEU A 90 13.80 -2.96 17.08
N ILE A 91 13.50 -4.20 16.73
CA ILE A 91 14.46 -5.17 16.23
C ILE A 91 14.37 -5.25 14.72
N THR A 92 15.47 -5.06 14.02
CA THR A 92 15.57 -5.14 12.57
C THR A 92 16.85 -5.82 12.12
N THR A 93 17.01 -6.09 10.83
CA THR A 93 18.23 -6.66 10.25
C THR A 93 18.94 -5.66 9.34
N LYS A 94 20.23 -5.87 9.09
CA LYS A 94 21.00 -5.03 8.14
C LYS A 94 20.68 -5.31 6.66
N ILE A 95 19.97 -6.38 6.39
CA ILE A 95 19.61 -6.82 5.02
C ILE A 95 18.21 -6.41 4.61
N GLU A 96 17.51 -5.63 5.43
CA GLU A 96 16.19 -5.09 5.12
C GLU A 96 16.23 -4.12 3.93
N HIS A 97 15.07 -3.94 3.30
CA HIS A 97 14.91 -2.92 2.27
C HIS A 97 15.15 -1.52 2.84
N HIS A 98 15.68 -0.62 2.03
CA HIS A 98 15.99 0.76 2.45
C HIS A 98 14.80 1.51 3.06
N ALA A 99 13.57 1.23 2.61
CA ALA A 99 12.36 1.80 3.20
C ALA A 99 12.25 1.51 4.70
N VAL A 100 12.59 0.28 5.12
CA VAL A 100 12.59 -0.14 6.53
C VAL A 100 13.78 0.46 7.27
N LEU A 101 15.00 0.34 6.71
CA LEU A 101 16.23 0.82 7.37
C LEU A 101 16.20 2.34 7.62
N HIS A 102 15.78 3.13 6.62
CA HIS A 102 15.69 4.59 6.77
C HIS A 102 14.63 4.97 7.81
N CYS A 103 13.51 4.25 7.83
CA CYS A 103 12.47 4.45 8.84
C CYS A 103 13.00 4.14 10.25
N CYS A 104 13.74 3.04 10.42
CA CYS A 104 14.36 2.70 11.71
C CYS A 104 15.38 3.75 12.15
N HIS A 105 16.23 4.27 11.25
CA HIS A 105 17.15 5.35 11.56
C HIS A 105 16.43 6.65 11.95
N TYR A 106 15.35 6.99 11.26
CA TYR A 106 14.52 8.15 11.60
C TYR A 106 13.92 7.99 13.00
N LEU A 107 13.30 6.85 13.29
CA LEU A 107 12.72 6.56 14.60
C LEU A 107 13.78 6.60 15.71
N LEU A 108 14.95 6.03 15.47
CA LEU A 108 16.07 6.08 16.41
C LEU A 108 16.50 7.53 16.72
N SER A 109 16.47 8.42 15.72
CA SER A 109 16.77 9.84 15.91
C SER A 109 15.75 10.59 16.76
N LEU A 110 14.48 10.14 16.76
CA LEU A 110 13.39 10.73 17.56
C LEU A 110 13.37 10.21 19.01
N ILE A 111 13.89 9.00 19.23
CA ILE A 111 13.86 8.31 20.53
C ILE A 111 15.20 8.49 21.28
N HIS A 112 16.01 9.43 20.86
CA HIS A 112 17.21 9.77 21.62
C HIS A 112 16.82 10.35 22.99
N ILE A 113 16.73 9.42 23.89
CA ILE A 113 16.78 9.68 25.33
C ILE A 113 18.11 9.12 25.84
#